data_26da85d024f5aaaf0e7556511f13fc23
#
_entry.id   26da85d024f5aaaf0e7556511f13fc23
#
_cell.length_a   1.000
_cell.length_b   1.000
_cell.length_c   1.000
_cell.angle_alpha   90.00
_cell.angle_beta   90.00
_cell.angle_gamma   90.00
#
_symmetry.space_group_name_H-M   'P 1'
#
loop_
_entity.id
_entity.type
_entity.pdbx_description
1 polymer ?
#
loop_
_entity_poly.entity_id
_entity_poly.type
_entity_poly.pdbx_seq_one_letter_code
_entity_poly.pdbx_strand_id
1 'polypeptide(L)'
;MLVNFWASWCTPCVQEMPGIQRLSEQMRDKPFAAVAVNVAEPASRARTAAARLGIDFPVLLDTDSAAFNRWGATVLPTTYVLDGAGMIRYVGRGPLEWDGADLVELLSGLMGSGDPSAPAVGAGASAPE
;
A
#
# COMPACT_ATOMS: atom_id res chain seq x y z
N MET A 1 -6.06 1.76 6.20
CA MET A 1 -4.64 2.10 5.90
C MET A 1 -4.12 1.24 4.77
N LEU A 2 -3.35 1.83 3.91
CA LEU A 2 -2.70 1.12 2.80
C LEU A 2 -1.20 1.08 3.07
N VAL A 3 -0.62 -0.11 3.06
CA VAL A 3 0.82 -0.31 3.29
C VAL A 3 1.42 -0.93 2.04
N ASN A 4 2.28 -0.18 1.36
CA ASN A 4 2.87 -0.59 0.09
C ASN A 4 4.36 -0.88 0.27
N PHE A 5 4.77 -2.11 0.02
CA PHE A 5 6.19 -2.49 0.00
C PHE A 5 6.73 -2.28 -1.41
N TRP A 6 7.83 -1.54 -1.52
CA TRP A 6 8.39 -1.12 -2.81
C TRP A 6 9.91 -0.98 -2.75
N ALA A 7 10.50 -0.81 -3.91
CA ALA A 7 11.91 -0.45 -4.04
C ALA A 7 12.11 0.45 -5.25
N SER A 8 13.11 1.29 -5.22
CA SER A 8 13.35 2.26 -6.29
C SER A 8 13.77 1.59 -7.60
N TRP A 9 14.38 0.42 -7.52
CA TRP A 9 14.82 -0.35 -8.69
C TRP A 9 13.69 -1.21 -9.28
N CYS A 10 12.58 -1.27 -8.62
CA CYS A 10 11.44 -2.10 -9.04
C CYS A 10 10.55 -1.29 -9.97
N THR A 11 10.65 -1.53 -11.27
CA THR A 11 9.88 -0.77 -12.27
C THR A 11 8.37 -0.80 -12.03
N PRO A 12 7.73 -1.96 -11.81
CA PRO A 12 6.29 -1.95 -11.54
C PRO A 12 5.93 -1.21 -10.25
N CYS A 13 6.81 -1.22 -9.24
CA CYS A 13 6.59 -0.43 -8.03
C CYS A 13 6.53 1.06 -8.33
N VAL A 14 7.51 1.53 -9.09
CA VAL A 14 7.61 2.95 -9.46
C VAL A 14 6.42 3.37 -10.31
N GLN A 15 5.98 2.51 -11.21
CA GLN A 15 4.83 2.79 -12.07
C GLN A 15 3.52 2.87 -11.29
N GLU A 16 3.41 2.15 -10.19
CA GLU A 16 2.22 2.12 -9.34
C GLU A 16 2.08 3.35 -8.44
N MET A 17 3.20 3.93 -8.03
CA MET A 17 3.22 4.99 -7.02
C MET A 17 2.35 6.21 -7.34
N PRO A 18 2.35 6.75 -8.57
CA PRO A 18 1.47 7.88 -8.86
C PRO A 18 -0.01 7.58 -8.63
N GLY A 19 -0.43 6.34 -8.90
CA GLY A 19 -1.81 5.92 -8.64
C GLY A 19 -2.13 5.90 -7.16
N ILE A 20 -1.20 5.44 -6.33
CA ILE A 20 -1.37 5.47 -4.87
C ILE A 20 -1.44 6.91 -4.37
N GLN A 21 -0.62 7.80 -4.94
CA GLN A 21 -0.66 9.22 -4.58
C GLN A 21 -2.02 9.84 -4.92
N ARG A 22 -2.55 9.55 -6.10
CA ARG A 22 -3.88 10.04 -6.50
C ARG A 22 -4.97 9.49 -5.61
N LEU A 23 -4.89 8.21 -5.26
CA LEU A 23 -5.81 7.59 -4.30
C LEU A 23 -5.77 8.31 -2.96
N SER A 24 -4.58 8.57 -2.45
CA SER A 24 -4.39 9.28 -1.18
C SER A 24 -5.06 10.65 -1.22
N GLU A 25 -4.94 11.36 -2.34
CA GLU A 25 -5.59 12.65 -2.52
C GLU A 25 -7.11 12.54 -2.57
N GLN A 26 -7.63 11.54 -3.28
CA GLN A 26 -9.07 11.31 -3.39
C GLN A 26 -9.70 10.90 -2.06
N MET A 27 -8.94 10.27 -1.20
CA MET A 27 -9.41 9.76 0.08
C MET A 27 -9.09 10.71 1.25
N ARG A 28 -8.69 11.93 0.95
CA ARG A 28 -8.19 12.88 1.96
C ARG A 28 -9.23 13.22 3.03
N ASP A 29 -10.50 13.22 2.66
CA ASP A 29 -11.61 13.51 3.57
C ASP A 29 -12.12 12.27 4.31
N LYS A 30 -11.48 11.14 4.14
CA LYS A 30 -11.86 9.87 4.78
C LYS A 30 -10.78 9.43 5.76
N PRO A 31 -11.10 8.54 6.71
CA PRO A 31 -10.11 8.02 7.66
C PRO A 31 -9.15 7.04 6.97
N PHE A 32 -8.42 7.53 5.99
CA PHE A 32 -7.51 6.75 5.16
C PHE A 32 -6.09 7.29 5.31
N ALA A 33 -5.12 6.38 5.37
CA ALA A 33 -3.71 6.75 5.36
C ALA A 33 -2.96 5.76 4.45
N ALA A 34 -2.01 6.28 3.70
CA ALA A 34 -1.09 5.47 2.91
C ALA A 34 0.31 5.56 3.51
N VAL A 35 1.02 4.45 3.51
CA VAL A 35 2.41 4.38 3.96
C VAL A 35 3.16 3.51 2.96
N ALA A 36 4.31 3.99 2.51
CA ALA A 36 5.20 3.21 1.66
C ALA A 36 6.36 2.68 2.51
N VAL A 37 6.66 1.40 2.37
CA VAL A 37 7.78 0.76 3.07
C VAL A 37 8.82 0.37 2.03
N ASN A 38 9.96 1.05 2.06
CA ASN A 38 11.05 0.82 1.12
C ASN A 38 11.89 -0.35 1.60
N VAL A 39 12.07 -1.35 0.75
CA VAL A 39 12.68 -2.63 1.11
C VAL A 39 14.13 -2.68 0.66
N ALA A 40 15.02 -2.97 1.59
CA ALA A 40 16.43 -3.31 1.33
C ALA A 40 17.22 -2.24 0.59
N GLU A 41 16.95 -0.97 0.85
CA GLU A 41 17.69 0.13 0.23
C GLU A 41 18.14 1.14 1.27
N PRO A 42 19.24 1.87 1.00
CA PRO A 42 19.66 2.98 1.86
C PRO A 42 18.62 4.11 1.86
N ALA A 43 18.54 4.82 2.97
CA ALA A 43 17.61 5.94 3.14
C ALA A 43 17.72 6.98 2.02
N SER A 44 18.95 7.31 1.61
CA SER A 44 19.18 8.32 0.58
C SER A 44 18.52 7.93 -0.75
N ARG A 45 18.61 6.66 -1.12
CA ARG A 45 18.03 6.18 -2.38
C ARG A 45 16.50 6.20 -2.32
N ALA A 46 15.94 5.77 -1.19
CA ALA A 46 14.49 5.79 -1.00
C ALA A 46 13.93 7.21 -1.05
N ARG A 47 14.60 8.14 -0.38
CA ARG A 47 14.18 9.55 -0.36
C ARG A 47 14.25 10.20 -1.73
N THR A 48 15.33 9.96 -2.46
CA THR A 48 15.48 10.50 -3.81
C THR A 48 14.38 10.00 -4.72
N ALA A 49 14.08 8.71 -4.68
CA ALA A 49 13.03 8.13 -5.51
C ALA A 49 11.66 8.69 -5.12
N ALA A 50 11.37 8.78 -3.83
CA ALA A 50 10.10 9.31 -3.34
C ALA A 50 9.89 10.76 -3.82
N ALA A 51 10.93 11.57 -3.74
CA ALA A 51 10.86 12.96 -4.19
C ALA A 51 10.58 13.06 -5.69
N ARG A 52 11.23 12.22 -6.48
CA ARG A 52 11.01 12.18 -7.94
C ARG A 52 9.60 11.76 -8.30
N LEU A 53 9.02 10.87 -7.49
CA LEU A 53 7.66 10.37 -7.72
C LEU A 53 6.59 11.32 -7.20
N GLY A 54 6.97 12.34 -6.46
CA GLY A 54 6.03 13.34 -5.95
C GLY A 54 5.07 12.79 -4.90
N ILE A 55 5.47 11.76 -4.15
CA ILE A 55 4.61 11.22 -3.10
C ILE A 55 4.78 12.02 -1.82
N ASP A 56 3.66 12.30 -1.15
CA ASP A 56 3.64 13.10 0.06
C ASP A 56 3.21 12.30 1.31
N PHE A 57 2.92 11.03 1.15
CA PHE A 57 2.64 10.17 2.30
C PHE A 57 3.96 9.60 2.88
N PRO A 58 3.94 9.12 4.13
CA PRO A 58 5.17 8.65 4.78
C PRO A 58 5.86 7.51 4.04
N VAL A 59 7.18 7.58 4.01
CA VAL A 59 8.04 6.51 3.48
C VAL A 59 8.87 5.98 4.64
N LEU A 60 8.66 4.72 4.99
CA LEU A 60 9.40 4.04 6.02
C LEU A 60 10.48 3.18 5.39
N LEU A 61 11.50 2.85 6.16
CA LEU A 61 12.64 2.10 5.68
C LEU A 61 12.67 0.71 6.30
N ASP A 62 12.76 -0.30 5.47
CA ASP A 62 12.89 -1.70 5.86
C ASP A 62 14.23 -2.21 5.31
N THR A 63 15.32 -1.68 5.86
CA THR A 63 16.68 -1.83 5.31
C THR A 63 17.13 -3.27 5.22
N ASP A 64 16.72 -4.10 6.17
CA ASP A 64 17.10 -5.51 6.24
C ASP A 64 15.98 -6.46 5.78
N SER A 65 14.92 -5.93 5.22
CA SER A 65 13.76 -6.70 4.74
C SER A 65 13.01 -7.44 5.87
N ALA A 66 13.22 -7.05 7.12
CA ALA A 66 12.58 -7.76 8.23
C ALA A 66 11.07 -7.64 8.21
N ALA A 67 10.55 -6.44 7.96
CA ALA A 67 9.09 -6.23 7.87
C ALA A 67 8.51 -6.92 6.65
N PHE A 68 9.17 -6.81 5.51
CA PHE A 68 8.76 -7.47 4.28
C PHE A 68 8.56 -8.97 4.52
N ASN A 69 9.55 -9.60 5.14
CA ASN A 69 9.49 -11.04 5.45
C ASN A 69 8.43 -11.36 6.50
N ARG A 70 8.34 -10.54 7.54
CA ARG A 70 7.39 -10.76 8.63
C ARG A 70 5.94 -10.67 8.17
N TRP A 71 5.65 -9.80 7.23
CA TRP A 71 4.31 -9.66 6.66
C TRP A 71 3.98 -10.75 5.64
N GLY A 72 4.93 -11.60 5.33
CA GLY A 72 4.73 -12.69 4.38
C GLY A 72 4.80 -12.27 2.93
N ALA A 73 5.35 -11.10 2.65
CA ALA A 73 5.52 -10.64 1.27
C ALA A 73 6.67 -11.40 0.61
N THR A 74 6.50 -11.72 -0.66
CA THR A 74 7.50 -12.47 -1.45
C THR A 74 7.81 -11.82 -2.78
N VAL A 75 7.04 -10.83 -3.19
CA VAL A 75 7.22 -10.12 -4.46
C VAL A 75 7.09 -8.63 -4.23
N LEU A 76 7.63 -7.83 -5.13
CA LEU A 76 7.44 -6.38 -5.16
C LEU A 76 6.70 -5.98 -6.44
N PRO A 77 5.75 -5.07 -6.36
CA PRO A 77 5.19 -4.51 -5.13
C PRO A 77 4.22 -5.49 -4.45
N THR A 78 4.09 -5.38 -3.15
CA THR A 78 3.02 -6.04 -2.40
C THR A 78 2.36 -4.98 -1.54
N THR A 79 1.03 -4.92 -1.59
CA THR A 79 0.27 -3.90 -0.89
C THR A 79 -0.79 -4.54 -0.02
N TYR A 80 -0.83 -4.11 1.23
CA TYR A 80 -1.81 -4.57 2.21
C TYR A 80 -2.77 -3.44 2.52
N VAL A 81 -4.06 -3.75 2.57
CA VAL A 81 -5.06 -2.78 3.00
C VAL A 81 -5.65 -3.24 4.32
N LEU A 82 -5.57 -2.38 5.32
CA LEU A 82 -6.09 -2.64 6.65
C LEU A 82 -7.33 -1.80 6.89
N ASP A 83 -8.30 -2.37 7.58
CA ASP A 83 -9.49 -1.62 7.99
C ASP A 83 -9.22 -0.77 9.23
N GLY A 84 -10.26 -0.09 9.74
CA GLY A 84 -10.12 0.78 10.91
C GLY A 84 -9.78 0.03 12.20
N ALA A 85 -9.99 -1.27 12.23
CA ALA A 85 -9.62 -2.11 13.37
C ALA A 85 -8.19 -2.67 13.26
N GLY A 86 -7.47 -2.35 12.17
CA GLY A 86 -6.12 -2.85 11.94
C GLY A 86 -6.06 -4.25 11.35
N MET A 87 -7.18 -4.76 10.88
CA MET A 87 -7.23 -6.08 10.25
C MET A 87 -6.93 -5.96 8.75
N ILE A 88 -6.12 -6.89 8.24
CA ILE A 88 -5.83 -6.94 6.81
C ILE A 88 -7.07 -7.43 6.08
N ARG A 89 -7.55 -6.61 5.13
CA ARG A 89 -8.76 -6.91 4.35
C ARG A 89 -8.46 -7.19 2.89
N TYR A 90 -7.30 -6.78 2.41
CA TYR A 90 -6.94 -6.99 1.01
C TYR A 90 -5.44 -7.08 0.89
N VAL A 91 -4.97 -7.97 0.02
CA VAL A 91 -3.56 -8.08 -0.33
C VAL A 91 -3.44 -8.04 -1.85
N GLY A 92 -2.70 -7.06 -2.34
CA GLY A 92 -2.37 -6.99 -3.76
C GLY A 92 -0.94 -7.43 -3.97
N ARG A 93 -0.74 -8.48 -4.74
CA ARG A 93 0.60 -8.94 -5.14
C ARG A 93 0.82 -8.56 -6.58
N GLY A 94 1.81 -7.68 -6.79
CA GLY A 94 2.03 -7.08 -8.08
C GLY A 94 1.34 -5.72 -8.20
N PRO A 95 1.56 -5.01 -9.32
CA PRO A 95 1.03 -3.66 -9.48
C PRO A 95 -0.47 -3.65 -9.73
N LEU A 96 -1.15 -2.64 -9.17
CA LEU A 96 -2.58 -2.41 -9.36
C LEU A 96 -2.82 -0.94 -9.64
N GLU A 97 -3.97 -0.64 -10.25
CA GLU A 97 -4.43 0.72 -10.47
C GLU A 97 -5.23 1.19 -9.25
N TRP A 98 -4.52 1.64 -8.23
CA TRP A 98 -5.12 1.97 -6.94
C TRP A 98 -6.11 3.13 -7.01
N ASP A 99 -5.95 4.05 -7.97
CA ASP A 99 -6.89 5.15 -8.20
C ASP A 99 -8.00 4.80 -9.18
N GLY A 100 -8.09 3.55 -9.61
CA GLY A 100 -9.20 3.08 -10.44
C GLY A 100 -10.50 3.10 -9.67
N ALA A 101 -11.62 3.36 -10.37
CA ALA A 101 -12.92 3.55 -9.74
C ALA A 101 -13.33 2.36 -8.85
N ASP A 102 -13.08 1.15 -9.30
CA ASP A 102 -13.46 -0.06 -8.57
C ASP A 102 -12.72 -0.16 -7.24
N LEU A 103 -11.41 0.07 -7.25
CA LEU A 103 -10.62 0.02 -6.02
C LEU A 103 -10.94 1.17 -5.09
N VAL A 104 -11.16 2.36 -5.62
CA VAL A 104 -11.54 3.52 -4.80
C VAL A 104 -12.86 3.24 -4.08
N GLU A 105 -13.85 2.71 -4.77
CA GLU A 105 -15.13 2.38 -4.18
C GLU A 105 -14.99 1.33 -3.09
N LEU A 106 -14.24 0.29 -3.36
CA LEU A 106 -14.01 -0.80 -2.43
C LEU A 106 -13.29 -0.31 -1.17
N LEU A 107 -12.23 0.49 -1.34
CA LEU A 107 -11.47 1.03 -0.22
C LEU A 107 -12.30 2.01 0.60
N SER A 108 -13.14 2.80 -0.07
CA SER A 108 -14.04 3.73 0.63
C SER A 108 -15.01 2.97 1.53
N GLY A 109 -15.52 1.84 1.05
CA GLY A 109 -16.39 0.98 1.86
C GLY A 109 -15.68 0.41 3.08
N LEU A 110 -14.44 -0.03 2.92
CA LEU A 110 -13.66 -0.57 4.03
C LEU A 110 -13.34 0.49 5.08
N MET A 111 -12.98 1.68 4.62
CA MET A 111 -12.62 2.78 5.53
C MET A 111 -13.85 3.35 6.23
N GLY A 112 -14.98 3.34 5.54
CA GLY A 112 -16.22 3.92 6.08
C GLY A 112 -16.83 3.12 7.20
N SER A 113 -16.71 1.79 7.18
CA SER A 113 -17.36 0.94 8.17
C SER A 113 -16.52 0.75 9.43
N GLY A 114 -15.23 0.55 9.29
CA GLY A 114 -14.41 0.11 10.41
C GLY A 114 -14.94 -1.15 11.08
N ASP A 115 -15.85 -1.84 10.42
CA ASP A 115 -16.58 -2.98 10.97
C ASP A 115 -15.76 -4.26 10.73
N PRO A 116 -15.36 -4.94 11.82
CA PRO A 116 -14.58 -6.17 11.67
C PRO A 116 -15.37 -7.31 11.02
N SER A 117 -16.70 -7.19 10.94
CA SER A 117 -17.52 -8.19 10.29
C SER A 117 -17.67 -7.94 8.78
N ALA A 118 -17.14 -6.83 8.27
CA ALA A 118 -17.19 -6.56 6.85
C ALA A 118 -16.49 -7.68 6.08
N PRO A 119 -17.06 -8.10 4.94
CA PRO A 119 -16.49 -9.23 4.21
C PRO A 119 -15.09 -8.92 3.70
N ALA A 120 -14.27 -9.94 3.68
CA ALA A 120 -12.96 -9.83 3.06
C ALA A 120 -13.12 -9.56 1.57
N VAL A 121 -12.17 -8.88 1.02
CA VAL A 121 -12.26 -8.39 -0.32
C VAL A 121 -11.80 -9.40 -1.33
N GLY A 122 -12.65 -9.61 -2.29
CA GLY A 122 -12.38 -10.11 -3.60
C GLY A 122 -11.27 -11.12 -3.80
N ALA A 123 -11.06 -11.44 -5.04
CA ALA A 123 -10.19 -12.54 -5.43
C ALA A 123 -8.72 -12.36 -5.04
N GLY A 124 -8.29 -11.16 -4.82
CA GLY A 124 -6.93 -10.90 -4.36
C GLY A 124 -6.79 -10.95 -2.86
N ALA A 125 -7.88 -11.05 -2.16
CA ALA A 125 -7.88 -10.98 -0.72
C ALA A 125 -7.47 -12.32 -0.13
N SER A 126 -6.44 -12.28 0.63
CA SER A 126 -6.06 -13.42 1.46
C SER A 126 -5.32 -12.87 2.64
N ALA A 127 -5.59 -13.43 3.80
CA ALA A 127 -4.78 -13.08 4.95
C ALA A 127 -3.35 -13.54 4.65
N PRO A 128 -2.35 -12.70 4.90
CA PRO A 128 -0.98 -13.19 4.82
C PRO A 128 -0.77 -14.22 5.91
N GLU A 129 -0.23 -15.31 5.52
CA GLU A 129 0.06 -16.39 6.46
C GLU A 129 1.20 -16.03 7.39
#